data_e691684171687e414ad7917eaf25edb8
#
_entry.id   e691684171687e414ad7917eaf25edb8
#
_cell.length_a   1.000
_cell.length_b   1.000
_cell.length_c   1.000
_cell.angle_alpha   90.00
_cell.angle_beta   90.00
_cell.angle_gamma   90.00
#
_symmetry.space_group_name_H-M   'P 1'
#
loop_
_entity.id
_entity.type
_entity.pdbx_description
1 polymer ?
#
loop_
_entity_poly.entity_id
_entity_poly.type
_entity_poly.pdbx_seq_one_letter_code
_entity_poly.pdbx_strand_id
1 'polypeptide(L)'
;SSQSLGLAIVGFLIVAFVQALGTFARFYWVSWLGERVTADIRTAVFSHLMTLHPGYYEENLSGEIQSRITTDTTLLQTVIGSSVSIALRNLLMMVGGIIFLFITNPKLTSIVLLCIPLVVGPIMIFGRRVRHLSRSSQDEIANVGAYVGESIQHIKTVQAYNQQGANEQAFSDHVEKAFKVALARIWSRSVLITVVITLVFGAVAAMIWSGGQDVINGRLSAGELTAFVVYAVIVASAVG
;
A
#
# COMPACT_ATOMS: atom_id res chain seq x y z
N SER A 1 21.80 -17.55 -34.56
CA SER A 1 22.87 -16.83 -35.24
C SER A 1 23.10 -15.46 -34.59
N SER A 2 24.25 -14.83 -34.73
CA SER A 2 24.53 -13.50 -34.17
C SER A 2 23.53 -12.42 -34.65
N GLN A 3 22.99 -12.57 -35.85
CA GLN A 3 21.96 -11.68 -36.39
C GLN A 3 20.63 -11.80 -35.69
N SER A 4 20.19 -13.00 -35.29
CA SER A 4 18.94 -13.18 -34.52
C SER A 4 19.06 -12.63 -33.10
N LEU A 5 20.23 -12.69 -32.48
CA LEU A 5 20.51 -12.08 -31.21
C LEU A 5 20.48 -10.53 -31.30
N GLY A 6 21.07 -9.98 -32.35
CA GLY A 6 21.01 -8.52 -32.58
C GLY A 6 19.61 -8.00 -32.80
N LEU A 7 18.76 -8.70 -33.55
CA LEU A 7 17.35 -8.35 -33.75
C LEU A 7 16.54 -8.44 -32.43
N ALA A 8 16.82 -9.44 -31.61
CA ALA A 8 16.16 -9.57 -30.31
C ALA A 8 16.52 -8.42 -29.34
N ILE A 9 17.80 -8.02 -29.34
CA ILE A 9 18.28 -6.88 -28.52
C ILE A 9 17.64 -5.57 -28.99
N VAL A 10 17.61 -5.32 -30.31
CA VAL A 10 16.96 -4.12 -30.87
C VAL A 10 15.46 -4.11 -30.54
N GLY A 11 14.78 -5.25 -30.71
CA GLY A 11 13.38 -5.37 -30.33
C GLY A 11 13.12 -5.09 -28.85
N PHE A 12 13.97 -5.60 -27.96
CA PHE A 12 13.90 -5.32 -26.53
C PHE A 12 14.08 -3.83 -26.22
N LEU A 13 15.06 -3.17 -26.86
CA LEU A 13 15.29 -1.74 -26.68
C LEU A 13 14.12 -0.88 -27.16
N ILE A 14 13.50 -1.25 -28.29
CA ILE A 14 12.29 -0.58 -28.79
C ILE A 14 11.14 -0.70 -27.79
N VAL A 15 10.88 -1.90 -27.30
CA VAL A 15 9.83 -2.15 -26.29
C VAL A 15 10.11 -1.37 -25.02
N ALA A 16 11.33 -1.39 -24.52
CA ALA A 16 11.73 -0.62 -23.33
C ALA A 16 11.54 0.89 -23.53
N PHE A 17 11.88 1.40 -24.70
CA PHE A 17 11.71 2.81 -25.04
C PHE A 17 10.22 3.21 -25.13
N VAL A 18 9.40 2.39 -25.79
CA VAL A 18 7.93 2.61 -25.85
C VAL A 18 7.31 2.56 -24.45
N GLN A 19 7.74 1.62 -23.61
CA GLN A 19 7.27 1.53 -22.22
C GLN A 19 7.68 2.76 -21.40
N ALA A 20 8.90 3.27 -21.59
CA ALA A 20 9.38 4.48 -20.92
C ALA A 20 8.54 5.71 -21.33
N LEU A 21 8.28 5.88 -22.63
CA LEU A 21 7.41 6.96 -23.14
C LEU A 21 5.98 6.85 -22.61
N GLY A 22 5.40 5.64 -22.61
CA GLY A 22 4.07 5.39 -22.05
C GLY A 22 4.00 5.71 -20.56
N THR A 23 5.04 5.35 -19.81
CA THR A 23 5.14 5.65 -18.38
C THR A 23 5.27 7.15 -18.13
N PHE A 24 6.08 7.85 -18.91
CA PHE A 24 6.23 9.30 -18.85
C PHE A 24 4.89 10.00 -19.15
N ALA A 25 4.25 9.66 -20.25
CA ALA A 25 2.97 10.26 -20.65
C ALA A 25 1.91 10.03 -19.57
N ARG A 26 1.77 8.81 -19.10
CA ARG A 26 0.84 8.46 -18.01
C ARG A 26 1.12 9.29 -16.75
N PHE A 27 2.37 9.32 -16.28
CA PHE A 27 2.73 10.05 -15.05
C PHE A 27 2.46 11.55 -15.19
N TYR A 28 2.84 12.13 -16.32
CA TYR A 28 2.62 13.56 -16.58
C TYR A 28 1.15 13.92 -16.59
N TRP A 29 0.34 13.21 -17.39
CA TRP A 29 -1.09 13.54 -17.52
C TRP A 29 -1.89 13.29 -16.24
N VAL A 30 -1.58 12.22 -15.52
CA VAL A 30 -2.29 11.92 -14.27
C VAL A 30 -1.89 12.90 -13.16
N SER A 31 -0.61 13.24 -13.05
CA SER A 31 -0.15 14.26 -12.08
C SER A 31 -0.73 15.63 -12.41
N TRP A 32 -0.70 16.01 -13.69
CA TRP A 32 -1.33 17.27 -14.13
C TRP A 32 -2.82 17.32 -13.80
N LEU A 33 -3.55 16.23 -14.03
CA LEU A 33 -4.98 16.14 -13.71
C LEU A 33 -5.21 16.30 -12.20
N GLY A 34 -4.41 15.63 -11.38
CA GLY A 34 -4.47 15.74 -9.92
C GLY A 34 -4.26 17.16 -9.43
N GLU A 35 -3.24 17.86 -9.95
CA GLU A 35 -2.97 19.27 -9.65
C GLU A 35 -4.11 20.19 -10.11
N ARG A 36 -4.61 19.97 -11.33
CA ARG A 36 -5.67 20.80 -11.89
C ARG A 36 -6.97 20.67 -11.09
N VAL A 37 -7.40 19.44 -10.81
CA VAL A 37 -8.62 19.18 -10.02
C VAL A 37 -8.49 19.80 -8.62
N THR A 38 -7.31 19.68 -7.99
CA THR A 38 -7.07 20.26 -6.68
C THR A 38 -7.13 21.80 -6.72
N ALA A 39 -6.55 22.42 -7.74
CA ALA A 39 -6.62 23.87 -7.93
C ALA A 39 -8.07 24.35 -8.12
N ASP A 40 -8.85 23.62 -8.93
CA ASP A 40 -10.26 23.96 -9.19
C ASP A 40 -11.11 23.77 -7.92
N ILE A 41 -10.90 22.70 -7.14
CA ILE A 41 -11.59 22.50 -5.86
C ILE A 41 -11.25 23.61 -4.87
N ARG A 42 -9.96 23.97 -4.70
CA ARG A 42 -9.55 25.07 -3.80
C ARG A 42 -10.22 26.38 -4.17
N THR A 43 -10.25 26.70 -5.46
CA THR A 43 -10.88 27.91 -5.96
C THR A 43 -12.39 27.90 -5.70
N ALA A 44 -13.06 26.78 -5.99
CA ALA A 44 -14.50 26.64 -5.79
C ALA A 44 -14.88 26.72 -4.29
N VAL A 45 -14.13 26.02 -3.42
CA VAL A 45 -14.35 26.07 -1.97
C VAL A 45 -14.13 27.47 -1.44
N PHE A 46 -13.03 28.13 -1.83
CA PHE A 46 -12.77 29.51 -1.39
C PHE A 46 -13.85 30.47 -1.86
N SER A 47 -14.27 30.38 -3.12
CA SER A 47 -15.38 31.21 -3.66
C SER A 47 -16.66 30.98 -2.88
N HIS A 48 -16.99 29.72 -2.54
CA HIS A 48 -18.17 29.41 -1.75
C HIS A 48 -18.08 29.98 -0.32
N LEU A 49 -16.93 29.84 0.33
CA LEU A 49 -16.70 30.43 1.65
C LEU A 49 -16.97 31.92 1.64
N MET A 50 -16.54 32.65 0.60
CA MET A 50 -16.78 34.12 0.53
C MET A 50 -18.27 34.49 0.43
N THR A 51 -19.15 33.55 0.14
CA THR A 51 -20.62 33.78 0.07
C THR A 51 -21.36 33.35 1.33
N LEU A 52 -20.69 32.73 2.30
CA LEU A 52 -21.31 32.27 3.54
C LEU A 52 -21.61 33.45 4.49
N HIS A 53 -22.67 33.29 5.30
CA HIS A 53 -23.09 34.24 6.30
C HIS A 53 -22.02 34.43 7.39
N PRO A 54 -21.77 35.67 7.91
CA PRO A 54 -20.78 35.95 8.94
C PRO A 54 -20.85 35.03 10.18
N GLY A 55 -22.06 34.63 10.61
CA GLY A 55 -22.24 33.70 11.73
C GLY A 55 -21.55 32.35 11.56
N TYR A 56 -21.32 31.90 10.32
CA TYR A 56 -20.53 30.68 10.08
C TYR A 56 -19.09 30.80 10.62
N TYR A 57 -18.51 32.01 10.51
CA TYR A 57 -17.13 32.27 10.94
C TYR A 57 -17.03 32.54 12.46
N GLU A 58 -18.15 32.81 13.13
CA GLU A 58 -18.22 32.93 14.58
C GLU A 58 -18.25 31.57 15.27
N GLU A 59 -18.87 30.56 14.60
CA GLU A 59 -18.97 29.18 15.12
C GLU A 59 -17.80 28.30 14.74
N ASN A 60 -17.09 28.58 13.63
CA ASN A 60 -16.02 27.75 13.11
C ASN A 60 -14.67 28.44 13.20
N LEU A 61 -13.68 27.78 13.78
CA LEU A 61 -12.32 28.33 13.91
C LEU A 61 -11.67 28.49 12.52
N SER A 62 -11.10 29.66 12.27
CA SER A 62 -10.41 30.00 11.03
C SER A 62 -9.31 28.99 10.66
N GLY A 63 -8.60 28.45 11.65
CA GLY A 63 -7.58 27.42 11.46
C GLY A 63 -8.15 26.08 10.96
N GLU A 64 -9.36 25.70 11.38
CA GLU A 64 -10.02 24.50 10.88
C GLU A 64 -10.41 24.66 9.40
N ILE A 65 -11.01 25.80 9.05
CA ILE A 65 -11.38 26.12 7.68
C ILE A 65 -10.12 26.11 6.77
N GLN A 66 -9.04 26.74 7.22
CA GLN A 66 -7.77 26.76 6.50
C GLN A 66 -7.18 25.34 6.33
N SER A 67 -7.21 24.51 7.37
CA SER A 67 -6.76 23.13 7.31
C SER A 67 -7.55 22.30 6.29
N ARG A 68 -8.87 22.46 6.23
CA ARG A 68 -9.71 21.78 5.24
C ARG A 68 -9.35 22.16 3.80
N ILE A 69 -9.10 23.46 3.54
CA ILE A 69 -8.71 23.92 2.20
C ILE A 69 -7.32 23.44 1.80
N THR A 70 -6.39 23.35 2.74
CA THR A 70 -5.00 22.98 2.43
C THR A 70 -4.74 21.50 2.56
N THR A 71 -5.02 20.91 3.71
CA THR A 71 -4.68 19.52 4.04
C THR A 71 -5.61 18.54 3.35
N ASP A 72 -6.94 18.72 3.45
CA ASP A 72 -7.89 17.78 2.88
C ASP A 72 -7.83 17.76 1.35
N THR A 73 -7.63 18.92 0.72
CA THR A 73 -7.46 18.98 -0.74
C THR A 73 -6.15 18.33 -1.20
N THR A 74 -5.10 18.36 -0.40
CA THR A 74 -3.84 17.66 -0.67
C THR A 74 -4.02 16.13 -0.59
N LEU A 75 -4.86 15.64 0.32
CA LEU A 75 -5.24 14.23 0.36
C LEU A 75 -5.99 13.82 -0.90
N LEU A 76 -6.94 14.64 -1.37
CA LEU A 76 -7.65 14.41 -2.64
C LEU A 76 -6.69 14.37 -3.84
N GLN A 77 -5.73 15.29 -3.89
CA GLN A 77 -4.67 15.30 -4.91
C GLN A 77 -3.90 13.96 -4.95
N THR A 78 -3.51 13.44 -3.79
CA THR A 78 -2.80 12.15 -3.68
C THR A 78 -3.67 11.00 -4.19
N VAL A 79 -4.95 10.98 -3.84
CA VAL A 79 -5.88 9.95 -4.30
C VAL A 79 -6.06 10.02 -5.82
N ILE A 80 -6.37 11.18 -6.38
CA ILE A 80 -6.65 11.37 -7.80
C ILE A 80 -5.36 11.23 -8.63
N GLY A 81 -4.27 11.87 -8.20
CA GLY A 81 -3.01 11.94 -8.95
C GLY A 81 -2.18 10.68 -8.92
N SER A 82 -2.30 9.82 -7.90
CA SER A 82 -1.47 8.62 -7.81
C SER A 82 -2.26 7.33 -7.58
N SER A 83 -3.13 7.27 -6.56
CA SER A 83 -3.78 6.02 -6.15
C SER A 83 -4.68 5.44 -7.23
N VAL A 84 -5.49 6.26 -7.90
CA VAL A 84 -6.37 5.81 -8.99
C VAL A 84 -5.54 5.29 -10.18
N SER A 85 -4.46 5.99 -10.54
CA SER A 85 -3.58 5.56 -11.64
C SER A 85 -2.87 4.24 -11.34
N ILE A 86 -2.39 4.06 -10.10
CA ILE A 86 -1.76 2.81 -9.66
C ILE A 86 -2.78 1.68 -9.68
N ALA A 87 -3.98 1.91 -9.13
CA ALA A 87 -5.05 0.92 -9.10
C ALA A 87 -5.47 0.48 -10.51
N LEU A 88 -5.66 1.42 -11.43
CA LEU A 88 -6.03 1.12 -12.81
C LEU A 88 -4.93 0.34 -13.53
N ARG A 89 -3.66 0.74 -13.37
CA ARG A 89 -2.52 -0.01 -13.92
C ARG A 89 -2.49 -1.43 -13.37
N ASN A 90 -2.60 -1.60 -12.07
CA ASN A 90 -2.55 -2.92 -11.43
C ASN A 90 -3.73 -3.80 -11.88
N LEU A 91 -4.93 -3.21 -12.02
CA LEU A 91 -6.09 -3.91 -12.56
C LEU A 91 -5.86 -4.38 -14.00
N LEU A 92 -5.32 -3.52 -14.87
CA LEU A 92 -5.01 -3.88 -16.25
C LEU A 92 -3.92 -4.96 -16.33
N MET A 93 -2.87 -4.84 -15.50
CA MET A 93 -1.81 -5.86 -15.43
C MET A 93 -2.34 -7.20 -14.91
N MET A 94 -3.22 -7.18 -13.92
CA MET A 94 -3.84 -8.39 -13.39
C MET A 94 -4.73 -9.07 -14.43
N VAL A 95 -5.65 -8.32 -15.04
CA VAL A 95 -6.57 -8.87 -16.06
C VAL A 95 -5.79 -9.34 -17.29
N GLY A 96 -4.90 -8.51 -17.83
CA GLY A 96 -4.07 -8.86 -18.99
C GLY A 96 -3.16 -10.05 -18.69
N GLY A 97 -2.52 -10.08 -17.52
CA GLY A 97 -1.66 -11.18 -17.11
C GLY A 97 -2.42 -12.49 -16.96
N ILE A 98 -3.62 -12.48 -16.38
CA ILE A 98 -4.48 -13.67 -16.28
C ILE A 98 -4.87 -14.17 -17.68
N ILE A 99 -5.23 -13.29 -18.61
CA ILE A 99 -5.55 -13.66 -19.99
C ILE A 99 -4.33 -14.33 -20.66
N PHE A 100 -3.13 -13.75 -20.55
CA PHE A 100 -1.91 -14.33 -21.11
C PHE A 100 -1.56 -15.68 -20.46
N LEU A 101 -1.75 -15.83 -19.15
CA LEU A 101 -1.57 -17.10 -18.46
C LEU A 101 -2.50 -18.18 -19.02
N PHE A 102 -3.78 -17.87 -19.24
CA PHE A 102 -4.75 -18.81 -19.83
C PHE A 102 -4.41 -19.21 -21.26
N ILE A 103 -3.97 -18.27 -22.09
CA ILE A 103 -3.54 -18.53 -23.47
C ILE A 103 -2.31 -19.43 -23.49
N THR A 104 -1.37 -19.23 -22.56
CA THR A 104 -0.11 -19.98 -22.49
C THR A 104 -0.35 -21.41 -22.00
N ASN A 105 -1.01 -21.60 -20.88
CA ASN A 105 -1.30 -22.93 -20.33
C ASN A 105 -2.45 -22.90 -19.32
N PRO A 106 -3.67 -23.36 -19.69
CA PRO A 106 -4.83 -23.36 -18.79
C PRO A 106 -4.64 -24.22 -17.54
N LYS A 107 -3.90 -25.34 -17.61
CA LYS A 107 -3.62 -26.23 -16.47
C LYS A 107 -2.79 -25.51 -15.40
N LEU A 108 -1.68 -24.91 -15.79
CA LEU A 108 -0.82 -24.16 -14.86
C LEU A 108 -1.55 -22.92 -14.32
N THR A 109 -2.37 -22.26 -15.13
CA THR A 109 -3.19 -21.12 -14.71
C THR A 109 -4.20 -21.52 -13.64
N SER A 110 -4.81 -22.68 -13.74
CA SER A 110 -5.72 -23.19 -12.71
C SER A 110 -5.01 -23.40 -11.37
N ILE A 111 -3.74 -23.84 -11.38
CA ILE A 111 -2.92 -23.95 -10.16
C ILE A 111 -2.68 -22.58 -9.56
N VAL A 112 -2.30 -21.60 -10.38
CA VAL A 112 -2.07 -20.21 -9.90
C VAL A 112 -3.36 -19.63 -9.31
N LEU A 113 -4.50 -19.79 -9.97
CA LEU A 113 -5.79 -19.32 -9.48
C LEU A 113 -6.21 -19.96 -8.16
N LEU A 114 -5.89 -21.27 -7.98
CA LEU A 114 -6.14 -21.97 -6.72
C LEU A 114 -5.24 -21.45 -5.58
N CYS A 115 -4.02 -21.00 -5.89
CA CYS A 115 -3.11 -20.43 -4.92
C CYS A 115 -3.53 -19.02 -4.45
N ILE A 116 -4.27 -18.24 -5.27
CA ILE A 116 -4.71 -16.89 -4.90
C ILE A 116 -5.53 -16.90 -3.59
N PRO A 117 -6.63 -17.65 -3.46
CA PRO A 117 -7.38 -17.67 -2.22
C PRO A 117 -6.58 -18.22 -1.03
N LEU A 118 -5.65 -19.14 -1.28
CA LEU A 118 -4.76 -19.67 -0.26
C LEU A 118 -3.82 -18.63 0.32
N VAL A 119 -3.37 -17.66 -0.47
CA VAL A 119 -2.53 -16.53 -0.04
C VAL A 119 -3.39 -15.39 0.53
N VAL A 120 -4.50 -15.05 -0.12
CA VAL A 120 -5.37 -13.95 0.29
C VAL A 120 -6.09 -14.26 1.61
N GLY A 121 -6.46 -15.51 1.86
CA GLY A 121 -7.14 -15.92 3.09
C GLY A 121 -6.38 -15.50 4.36
N PRO A 122 -5.14 -15.92 4.57
CA PRO A 122 -4.32 -15.45 5.69
C PRO A 122 -4.16 -13.93 5.74
N ILE A 123 -3.99 -13.26 4.61
CA ILE A 123 -3.89 -11.79 4.55
C ILE A 123 -5.17 -11.15 5.10
N MET A 124 -6.34 -11.64 4.75
CA MET A 124 -7.61 -11.11 5.25
C MET A 124 -7.79 -11.36 6.75
N ILE A 125 -7.44 -12.56 7.23
CA ILE A 125 -7.61 -12.96 8.63
C ILE A 125 -6.64 -12.18 9.52
N PHE A 126 -5.35 -12.27 9.25
CA PHE A 126 -4.32 -11.59 10.04
C PHE A 126 -4.30 -10.08 9.83
N GLY A 127 -4.65 -9.59 8.64
CA GLY A 127 -4.71 -8.18 8.32
C GLY A 127 -5.73 -7.42 9.18
N ARG A 128 -6.87 -8.02 9.50
CA ARG A 128 -7.87 -7.46 10.44
C ARG A 128 -7.26 -7.31 11.84
N ARG A 129 -6.56 -8.33 12.32
CA ARG A 129 -5.89 -8.31 13.63
C ARG A 129 -4.78 -7.27 13.69
N VAL A 130 -3.93 -7.20 12.67
CA VAL A 130 -2.87 -6.19 12.55
C VAL A 130 -3.45 -4.77 12.53
N ARG A 131 -4.54 -4.55 11.81
CA ARG A 131 -5.24 -3.25 11.76
C ARG A 131 -5.78 -2.84 13.13
N HIS A 132 -6.42 -3.76 13.85
CA HIS A 132 -6.91 -3.51 15.21
C HIS A 132 -5.76 -3.15 16.16
N LEU A 133 -4.69 -3.95 16.17
CA LEU A 133 -3.50 -3.69 17.00
C LEU A 133 -2.79 -2.39 16.61
N SER A 134 -2.82 -2.00 15.33
CA SER A 134 -2.26 -0.72 14.90
C SER A 134 -3.03 0.48 15.45
N ARG A 135 -4.37 0.42 15.47
CA ARG A 135 -5.20 1.45 16.11
C ARG A 135 -4.92 1.52 17.61
N SER A 136 -4.98 0.38 18.29
CA SER A 136 -4.68 0.31 19.73
C SER A 136 -3.28 0.84 20.07
N SER A 137 -2.28 0.60 19.21
CA SER A 137 -0.93 1.15 19.38
C SER A 137 -0.90 2.68 19.22
N GLN A 138 -1.68 3.24 18.30
CA GLN A 138 -1.82 4.70 18.15
C GLN A 138 -2.51 5.32 19.36
N ASP A 139 -3.56 4.68 19.87
CA ASP A 139 -4.29 5.14 21.05
C ASP A 139 -3.38 5.16 22.29
N GLU A 140 -2.55 4.13 22.50
CA GLU A 140 -1.61 4.12 23.63
C GLU A 140 -0.50 5.17 23.48
N ILE A 141 -0.02 5.45 22.27
CA ILE A 141 0.94 6.55 22.03
C ILE A 141 0.27 7.90 22.32
N ALA A 142 -1.00 8.09 21.93
CA ALA A 142 -1.75 9.31 22.25
C ALA A 142 -1.93 9.48 23.75
N ASN A 143 -2.20 8.38 24.51
CA ASN A 143 -2.29 8.39 25.97
C ASN A 143 -0.96 8.81 26.62
N VAL A 144 0.18 8.31 26.11
CA VAL A 144 1.51 8.76 26.57
C VAL A 144 1.69 10.25 26.34
N GLY A 145 1.33 10.74 25.15
CA GLY A 145 1.42 12.16 24.80
C GLY A 145 0.52 13.05 25.69
N ALA A 146 -0.71 12.61 25.95
CA ALA A 146 -1.64 13.32 26.83
C ALA A 146 -1.11 13.40 28.27
N TYR A 147 -0.57 12.29 28.79
CA TYR A 147 0.02 12.28 30.14
C TYR A 147 1.20 13.24 30.26
N VAL A 148 2.09 13.26 29.26
CA VAL A 148 3.21 14.25 29.22
C VAL A 148 2.68 15.67 29.20
N GLY A 149 1.70 15.96 28.34
CA GLY A 149 1.10 17.29 28.24
C GLY A 149 0.52 17.75 29.57
N GLU A 150 -0.26 16.91 30.24
CA GLU A 150 -0.84 17.18 31.55
C GLU A 150 0.25 17.43 32.63
N SER A 151 1.25 16.54 32.70
CA SER A 151 2.33 16.63 33.67
C SER A 151 3.14 17.92 33.51
N ILE A 152 3.44 18.31 32.26
CA ILE A 152 4.19 19.54 31.98
C ILE A 152 3.33 20.79 32.27
N GLN A 153 2.04 20.76 31.92
CA GLN A 153 1.14 21.87 32.19
C GLN A 153 1.02 22.14 33.69
N HIS A 154 1.04 21.10 34.51
CA HIS A 154 0.94 21.18 35.96
C HIS A 154 2.27 20.97 36.69
N ILE A 155 3.42 21.21 36.02
CA ILE A 155 4.76 20.91 36.57
C ILE A 155 5.02 21.63 37.91
N LYS A 156 4.52 22.87 38.09
CA LYS A 156 4.67 23.58 39.35
C LYS A 156 4.00 22.87 40.52
N THR A 157 2.85 22.28 40.28
CA THR A 157 2.12 21.47 41.28
C THR A 157 2.87 20.20 41.62
N VAL A 158 3.35 19.49 40.59
CA VAL A 158 4.14 18.25 40.78
C VAL A 158 5.38 18.54 41.62
N GLN A 159 6.08 19.66 41.35
CA GLN A 159 7.27 20.06 42.10
C GLN A 159 6.94 20.53 43.51
N ALA A 160 5.86 21.30 43.69
CA ALA A 160 5.48 21.82 45.00
C ALA A 160 5.10 20.70 45.98
N TYR A 161 4.53 19.62 45.49
CA TYR A 161 4.17 18.44 46.28
C TYR A 161 5.23 17.33 46.28
N ASN A 162 6.41 17.56 45.70
CA ASN A 162 7.52 16.63 45.60
C ASN A 162 7.12 15.24 45.02
N GLN A 163 6.27 15.29 43.94
CA GLN A 163 5.69 14.10 43.31
C GLN A 163 6.38 13.70 42.00
N GLN A 164 7.60 14.16 41.74
CA GLN A 164 8.34 13.87 40.51
C GLN A 164 8.53 12.35 40.30
N GLY A 165 8.96 11.64 41.36
CA GLY A 165 9.18 10.19 41.27
C GLY A 165 7.89 9.38 40.99
N ALA A 166 6.76 9.80 41.57
CA ALA A 166 5.48 9.17 41.28
C ALA A 166 5.03 9.40 39.83
N ASN A 167 5.23 10.63 39.33
CA ASN A 167 4.93 10.96 37.92
C ASN A 167 5.86 10.22 36.94
N GLU A 168 7.13 10.08 37.25
CA GLU A 168 8.09 9.33 36.45
C GLU A 168 7.70 7.84 36.37
N GLN A 169 7.31 7.23 37.49
CA GLN A 169 6.84 5.85 37.52
C GLN A 169 5.57 5.68 36.69
N ALA A 170 4.58 6.55 36.86
CA ALA A 170 3.34 6.50 36.11
C ALA A 170 3.59 6.69 34.57
N PHE A 171 4.47 7.61 34.20
CA PHE A 171 4.91 7.76 32.81
C PHE A 171 5.57 6.49 32.27
N SER A 172 6.47 5.88 33.04
CA SER A 172 7.10 4.61 32.67
C SER A 172 6.08 3.50 32.44
N ASP A 173 5.05 3.41 33.27
CA ASP A 173 3.97 2.43 33.13
C ASP A 173 3.16 2.66 31.84
N HIS A 174 2.85 3.91 31.47
CA HIS A 174 2.22 4.25 30.20
C HIS A 174 3.07 3.87 29.00
N VAL A 175 4.39 4.14 29.04
CA VAL A 175 5.33 3.79 27.98
C VAL A 175 5.45 2.27 27.84
N GLU A 176 5.54 1.54 28.96
CA GLU A 176 5.63 0.08 28.95
C GLU A 176 4.35 -0.57 28.40
N LYS A 177 3.19 0.00 28.70
CA LYS A 177 1.91 -0.43 28.12
C LYS A 177 1.88 -0.23 26.60
N ALA A 178 2.29 0.95 26.13
CA ALA A 178 2.39 1.25 24.71
C ALA A 178 3.37 0.29 24.00
N PHE A 179 4.52 0.00 24.62
CA PHE A 179 5.51 -0.97 24.12
C PHE A 179 4.91 -2.38 23.97
N LYS A 180 4.18 -2.88 24.96
CA LYS A 180 3.56 -4.21 24.90
C LYS A 180 2.55 -4.33 23.76
N VAL A 181 1.74 -3.30 23.55
CA VAL A 181 0.78 -3.26 22.42
C VAL A 181 1.52 -3.20 21.07
N ALA A 182 2.59 -2.39 20.99
CA ALA A 182 3.42 -2.32 19.78
C ALA A 182 4.09 -3.67 19.49
N LEU A 183 4.58 -4.38 20.50
CA LEU A 183 5.19 -5.69 20.34
C LEU A 183 4.18 -6.74 19.83
N ALA A 184 2.96 -6.74 20.36
CA ALA A 184 1.89 -7.62 19.87
C ALA A 184 1.54 -7.35 18.39
N ARG A 185 1.53 -6.07 17.97
CA ARG A 185 1.37 -5.67 16.57
C ARG A 185 2.51 -6.19 15.70
N ILE A 186 3.76 -5.97 16.13
CA ILE A 186 4.96 -6.43 15.41
C ILE A 186 4.92 -7.95 15.24
N TRP A 187 4.66 -8.70 16.31
CA TRP A 187 4.54 -10.14 16.25
C TRP A 187 3.48 -10.62 15.24
N SER A 188 2.27 -10.07 15.31
CA SER A 188 1.19 -10.43 14.39
C SER A 188 1.54 -10.11 12.94
N ARG A 189 2.22 -8.99 12.68
CA ARG A 189 2.70 -8.61 11.35
C ARG A 189 3.82 -9.54 10.86
N SER A 190 4.76 -9.89 11.72
CA SER A 190 5.86 -10.81 11.39
C SER A 190 5.35 -12.20 11.02
N VAL A 191 4.40 -12.73 11.77
CA VAL A 191 3.73 -14.01 11.45
C VAL A 191 3.03 -13.93 10.09
N LEU A 192 2.28 -12.85 9.83
CA LEU A 192 1.62 -12.66 8.54
C LEU A 192 2.62 -12.66 7.38
N ILE A 193 3.71 -11.88 7.51
CA ILE A 193 4.76 -11.81 6.47
C ILE A 193 5.37 -13.19 6.22
N THR A 194 5.71 -13.92 7.28
CA THR A 194 6.29 -15.26 7.17
C THR A 194 5.35 -16.23 6.45
N VAL A 195 4.07 -16.26 6.83
CA VAL A 195 3.06 -17.12 6.20
C VAL A 195 2.89 -16.75 4.72
N VAL A 196 2.78 -15.48 4.38
CA VAL A 196 2.63 -15.03 2.98
C VAL A 196 3.84 -15.42 2.15
N ILE A 197 5.05 -15.16 2.64
CA ILE A 197 6.29 -15.53 1.93
C ILE A 197 6.32 -17.04 1.69
N THR A 198 6.06 -17.85 2.71
CA THR A 198 6.07 -19.32 2.60
C THR A 198 5.05 -19.82 1.58
N LEU A 199 3.83 -19.25 1.58
CA LEU A 199 2.79 -19.65 0.63
C LEU A 199 3.11 -19.21 -0.79
N VAL A 200 3.65 -18.01 -1.00
CA VAL A 200 4.04 -17.53 -2.33
C VAL A 200 5.17 -18.38 -2.91
N PHE A 201 6.24 -18.61 -2.16
CA PHE A 201 7.33 -19.47 -2.64
C PHE A 201 6.91 -20.92 -2.80
N GLY A 202 6.02 -21.42 -1.93
CA GLY A 202 5.41 -22.75 -2.09
C GLY A 202 4.59 -22.87 -3.37
N ALA A 203 3.81 -21.85 -3.71
CA ALA A 203 3.05 -21.80 -4.98
C ALA A 203 3.97 -21.77 -6.20
N VAL A 204 5.05 -20.98 -6.17
CA VAL A 204 6.07 -20.94 -7.23
C VAL A 204 6.75 -22.32 -7.39
N ALA A 205 7.13 -22.95 -6.29
CA ALA A 205 7.73 -24.29 -6.32
C ALA A 205 6.77 -25.35 -6.91
N ALA A 206 5.51 -25.34 -6.53
CA ALA A 206 4.48 -26.23 -7.07
C ALA A 206 4.27 -26.00 -8.58
N MET A 207 4.28 -24.76 -9.02
CA MET A 207 4.17 -24.37 -10.42
C MET A 207 5.38 -24.86 -11.24
N ILE A 208 6.60 -24.64 -10.74
CA ILE A 208 7.83 -25.09 -11.40
C ILE A 208 7.87 -26.62 -11.45
N TRP A 209 7.45 -27.31 -10.39
CA TRP A 209 7.36 -28.76 -10.35
C TRP A 209 6.38 -29.29 -11.40
N SER A 210 5.15 -28.78 -11.44
CA SER A 210 4.13 -29.23 -12.42
C SER A 210 4.51 -28.86 -13.85
N GLY A 211 4.98 -27.63 -14.09
CA GLY A 211 5.43 -27.18 -15.40
C GLY A 211 6.69 -27.90 -15.89
N GLY A 212 7.64 -28.16 -14.99
CA GLY A 212 8.84 -28.95 -15.28
C GLY A 212 8.53 -30.36 -15.72
N GLN A 213 7.56 -31.05 -15.09
CA GLN A 213 7.08 -32.36 -15.55
C GLN A 213 6.44 -32.30 -16.95
N ASP A 214 5.66 -31.22 -17.24
CA ASP A 214 5.08 -31.06 -18.57
C ASP A 214 6.16 -30.78 -19.64
N VAL A 215 7.27 -30.11 -19.28
CA VAL A 215 8.43 -29.96 -20.17
C VAL A 215 9.15 -31.27 -20.42
N ILE A 216 9.41 -32.07 -19.38
CA ILE A 216 10.05 -33.40 -19.51
C ILE A 216 9.20 -34.33 -20.38
N ASN A 217 7.88 -34.25 -20.26
CA ASN A 217 6.94 -35.04 -21.05
C ASN A 217 6.70 -34.50 -22.48
N GLY A 218 7.39 -33.42 -22.88
CA GLY A 218 7.27 -32.84 -24.22
C GLY A 218 5.94 -32.09 -24.47
N ARG A 219 5.16 -31.81 -23.42
CA ARG A 219 3.86 -31.10 -23.51
C ARG A 219 3.99 -29.58 -23.47
N LEU A 220 5.12 -29.09 -23.00
CA LEU A 220 5.44 -27.68 -22.86
C LEU A 220 6.90 -27.44 -23.24
N SER A 221 7.21 -26.31 -23.88
CA SER A 221 8.61 -25.93 -24.10
C SER A 221 9.20 -25.23 -22.86
N ALA A 222 10.52 -25.30 -22.69
CA ALA A 222 11.21 -24.58 -21.61
C ALA A 222 10.99 -23.07 -21.70
N GLY A 223 10.86 -22.52 -22.93
CA GLY A 223 10.56 -21.12 -23.15
C GLY A 223 9.16 -20.71 -22.68
N GLU A 224 8.15 -21.53 -22.96
CA GLU A 224 6.78 -21.32 -22.51
C GLU A 224 6.68 -21.37 -20.98
N LEU A 225 7.36 -22.30 -20.31
CA LEU A 225 7.41 -22.36 -18.86
C LEU A 225 8.05 -21.08 -18.27
N THR A 226 9.15 -20.61 -18.86
CA THR A 226 9.80 -19.36 -18.42
C THR A 226 8.88 -18.16 -18.62
N ALA A 227 8.21 -18.04 -19.76
CA ALA A 227 7.24 -16.98 -20.01
C ALA A 227 6.08 -17.03 -19.02
N PHE A 228 5.58 -18.25 -18.71
CA PHE A 228 4.52 -18.44 -17.73
C PHE A 228 4.93 -17.96 -16.33
N VAL A 229 6.14 -18.29 -15.88
CA VAL A 229 6.69 -17.80 -14.59
C VAL A 229 6.74 -16.26 -14.55
N VAL A 230 7.23 -15.64 -15.62
CA VAL A 230 7.28 -14.17 -15.73
C VAL A 230 5.88 -13.57 -15.63
N TYR A 231 4.90 -14.10 -16.36
CA TYR A 231 3.51 -13.61 -16.27
C TYR A 231 2.91 -13.81 -14.89
N ALA A 232 3.17 -14.95 -14.23
CA ALA A 232 2.71 -15.20 -12.88
C ALA A 232 3.30 -14.19 -11.86
N VAL A 233 4.58 -13.84 -12.01
CA VAL A 233 5.23 -12.80 -11.19
C VAL A 233 4.62 -11.41 -11.45
N ILE A 234 4.33 -11.07 -12.70
CA ILE A 234 3.65 -9.81 -13.06
C ILE A 234 2.27 -9.74 -12.41
N VAL A 235 1.48 -10.82 -12.50
CA VAL A 235 0.15 -10.87 -11.86
C VAL A 235 0.26 -10.76 -10.34
N ALA A 236 1.21 -11.47 -9.73
CA ALA A 236 1.45 -11.40 -8.29
C ALA A 236 1.83 -9.99 -7.84
N SER A 237 2.68 -9.29 -8.59
CA SER A 237 3.10 -7.90 -8.29
C SER A 237 1.99 -6.87 -8.49
N ALA A 238 0.96 -7.19 -9.27
CA ALA A 238 -0.19 -6.31 -9.48
C ALA A 238 -1.22 -6.37 -8.35
N VAL A 239 -1.14 -7.38 -7.48
CA VAL A 239 -2.04 -7.56 -6.32
C VAL A 239 -1.48 -6.91 -5.04
N GLY A 240 -0.16 -6.72 -4.93
CA GLY A 240 0.54 -6.14 -3.77
C GLY A 240 0.88 -4.70 -3.96
#